data_6071bbe1e80349de227743f2bcb3461e
#
_entry.id   6071bbe1e80349de227743f2bcb3461e
#
_cell.length_a   1.000
_cell.length_b   1.000
_cell.length_c   1.000
_cell.angle_alpha   90.00
_cell.angle_beta   90.00
_cell.angle_gamma   90.00
#
_symmetry.space_group_name_H-M   'P 1'
#
loop_
_entity.id
_entity.type
_entity.pdbx_description
1 polymer ?
#
loop_
_entity_poly.entity_id
_entity_poly.type
_entity_poly.pdbx_seq_one_letter_code
_entity_poly.pdbx_strand_id
1 'polypeptide(L)'
;LVTGEVKWRFFNSPEQGSISGNFAMLASAKRSDTLEMAEEMQRATNEVALKYEKEFGKSPIEYVLYQVGGNSRRVISGQEAKDLDLLGALSIELIDADLRPYSSYKFIADLQDAVRRHPMLEVISFRNWASGPGSDSLDIRFYGANSEVLKKSAESLKVALLKYPEVSGVEDSLSYDKEELILDLTPQGQALGFSIGELGQVLRDRLNGIEAVTYPDGVRSAKIKVIIPSNELTSDFIERTFLRAQGGEYVPLSDIVTVISKIGFSSVKRENGIQLISVTGEIAEDNVDAIAEIEKQLRVEVLPKIEQDFGVSSEFSGLAKQESDFLADAQFATIISMVGIFLTLCWVFSSWTRPLVIMLIIPFGLVGTIYGHNAWDVP
;
A
#
# COMPACT_ATOMS: atom_id res chain seq x y z
N LEU A 1 13.58 16.83 25.48
CA LEU A 1 12.34 17.04 24.71
C LEU A 1 12.37 18.39 23.97
N VAL A 2 12.49 19.52 24.65
CA VAL A 2 12.50 20.86 24.01
C VAL A 2 13.78 21.13 23.21
N THR A 3 14.91 20.57 23.59
CA THR A 3 16.22 20.74 22.95
C THR A 3 16.53 19.68 21.87
N GLY A 4 15.68 18.66 21.72
CA GLY A 4 15.90 17.58 20.76
C GLY A 4 17.00 16.58 21.14
N GLU A 5 17.59 16.72 22.33
CA GLU A 5 18.66 15.80 22.78
C GLU A 5 18.16 14.45 23.29
N VAL A 6 16.86 14.36 23.62
CA VAL A 6 16.22 13.08 24.00
C VAL A 6 15.40 12.60 22.83
N LYS A 7 15.73 11.41 22.32
CA LYS A 7 14.98 10.76 21.24
C LYS A 7 13.59 10.40 21.73
N TRP A 8 12.55 10.73 20.94
CA TRP A 8 11.17 10.41 21.22
C TRP A 8 10.65 9.39 20.22
N ARG A 9 9.97 8.37 20.72
CA ARG A 9 9.19 7.45 19.90
C ARG A 9 7.80 7.31 20.48
N PHE A 10 6.79 7.41 19.62
CA PHE A 10 5.40 7.18 20.00
C PHE A 10 5.14 5.71 20.34
N PHE A 11 5.69 4.81 19.53
CA PHE A 11 5.57 3.38 19.71
C PHE A 11 6.89 2.69 19.31
N ASN A 12 7.33 1.76 20.11
CA ASN A 12 8.49 0.93 19.80
C ASN A 12 8.00 -0.50 19.56
N SER A 13 7.87 -0.89 18.28
CA SER A 13 7.57 -2.27 17.94
C SER A 13 8.81 -3.14 18.12
N PRO A 14 8.73 -4.26 18.85
CA PRO A 14 9.83 -5.21 18.88
C PRO A 14 10.09 -5.73 17.46
N GLU A 15 11.36 -5.78 17.08
CA GLU A 15 11.76 -6.30 15.80
C GLU A 15 11.37 -7.77 15.66
N GLN A 16 10.72 -8.12 14.56
CA GLN A 16 10.32 -9.47 14.24
C GLN A 16 11.07 -10.00 13.00
N GLY A 17 11.19 -11.33 12.89
CA GLY A 17 11.83 -11.99 11.78
C GLY A 17 10.95 -12.12 10.53
N SER A 18 9.65 -11.85 10.65
CA SER A 18 8.69 -12.12 9.59
C SER A 18 8.66 -10.99 8.55
N ILE A 19 8.98 -11.32 7.30
CA ILE A 19 8.97 -10.40 6.15
C ILE A 19 7.94 -10.89 5.14
N SER A 20 7.16 -9.97 4.59
CA SER A 20 6.29 -10.22 3.44
C SER A 20 6.79 -9.41 2.23
N GLY A 21 6.95 -10.10 1.10
CA GLY A 21 7.20 -9.47 -0.19
C GLY A 21 6.02 -9.75 -1.10
N ASN A 22 5.22 -8.76 -1.41
CA ASN A 22 4.08 -8.87 -2.31
C ASN A 22 4.39 -8.19 -3.63
N PHE A 23 3.84 -8.72 -4.72
CA PHE A 23 3.95 -8.07 -6.01
C PHE A 23 2.66 -8.21 -6.83
N ALA A 24 2.47 -7.27 -7.74
CA ALA A 24 1.40 -7.29 -8.71
C ALA A 24 1.94 -7.01 -10.11
N MET A 25 1.44 -7.75 -11.07
CA MET A 25 1.79 -7.63 -12.48
C MET A 25 0.83 -6.67 -13.18
N LEU A 26 1.25 -6.07 -14.28
CA LEU A 26 0.38 -5.28 -15.14
C LEU A 26 -0.81 -6.13 -15.64
N ALA A 27 -1.91 -5.47 -15.94
CA ALA A 27 -3.14 -6.13 -16.41
C ALA A 27 -2.97 -6.94 -17.71
N SER A 28 -1.97 -6.61 -18.52
CA SER A 28 -1.62 -7.30 -19.75
C SER A 28 -0.71 -8.52 -19.56
N ALA A 29 -0.18 -8.73 -18.33
CA ALA A 29 0.65 -9.89 -18.01
C ALA A 29 -0.17 -11.18 -17.96
N LYS A 30 0.53 -12.29 -18.06
CA LYS A 30 -0.03 -13.64 -17.95
C LYS A 30 0.42 -14.27 -16.64
N ARG A 31 -0.25 -15.33 -16.22
CA ARG A 31 0.19 -16.14 -15.07
C ARG A 31 1.63 -16.65 -15.19
N SER A 32 2.13 -16.91 -16.43
CA SER A 32 3.54 -17.25 -16.67
C SER A 32 4.49 -16.16 -16.20
N ASP A 33 4.17 -14.89 -16.48
CA ASP A 33 4.99 -13.75 -16.11
C ASP A 33 5.01 -13.57 -14.57
N THR A 34 3.87 -13.86 -13.92
CA THR A 34 3.77 -13.89 -12.45
C THR A 34 4.65 -14.99 -11.85
N LEU A 35 4.69 -16.16 -12.50
CA LEU A 35 5.57 -17.26 -12.08
C LEU A 35 7.04 -16.89 -12.24
N GLU A 36 7.43 -16.30 -13.40
CA GLU A 36 8.80 -15.83 -13.63
C GLU A 36 9.25 -14.80 -12.59
N MET A 37 8.36 -13.88 -12.20
CA MET A 37 8.64 -12.92 -11.13
C MET A 37 8.79 -13.61 -9.76
N ALA A 38 7.97 -14.62 -9.46
CA ALA A 38 8.10 -15.40 -8.23
C ALA A 38 9.42 -16.18 -8.18
N GLU A 39 9.86 -16.76 -9.30
CA GLU A 39 11.16 -17.43 -9.43
C GLU A 39 12.32 -16.45 -9.26
N GLU A 40 12.18 -15.22 -9.78
CA GLU A 40 13.18 -14.16 -9.57
C GLU A 40 13.27 -13.76 -8.10
N MET A 41 12.14 -13.63 -7.39
CA MET A 41 12.14 -13.38 -5.96
C MET A 41 12.82 -14.52 -5.18
N GLN A 42 12.61 -15.76 -5.60
CA GLN A 42 13.31 -16.92 -5.02
C GLN A 42 14.82 -16.83 -5.25
N ARG A 43 15.24 -16.51 -6.46
CA ARG A 43 16.66 -16.33 -6.80
C ARG A 43 17.30 -15.26 -5.92
N ALA A 44 16.67 -14.08 -5.84
CA ALA A 44 17.17 -12.95 -5.07
C ALA A 44 17.27 -13.29 -3.57
N THR A 45 16.24 -13.94 -3.03
CA THR A 45 16.23 -14.38 -1.62
C THR A 45 17.37 -15.35 -1.32
N ASN A 46 17.61 -16.32 -2.19
CA ASN A 46 18.71 -17.27 -2.03
C ASN A 46 20.08 -16.58 -2.13
N GLU A 47 20.22 -15.62 -3.04
CA GLU A 47 21.47 -14.85 -3.20
C GLU A 47 21.80 -14.06 -1.94
N VAL A 48 20.81 -13.33 -1.40
CA VAL A 48 20.98 -12.56 -0.16
C VAL A 48 21.21 -13.49 1.02
N ALA A 49 20.49 -14.59 1.13
CA ALA A 49 20.70 -15.57 2.19
C ALA A 49 22.12 -16.13 2.21
N LEU A 50 22.64 -16.51 1.04
CA LEU A 50 24.03 -17.00 0.90
C LEU A 50 25.06 -15.91 1.23
N LYS A 51 24.80 -14.63 0.89
CA LYS A 51 25.66 -13.50 1.28
C LYS A 51 25.75 -13.41 2.80
N TYR A 52 24.61 -13.43 3.47
CA TYR A 52 24.52 -13.32 4.93
C TYR A 52 25.11 -14.56 5.64
N GLU A 53 24.90 -15.75 5.12
CA GLU A 53 25.51 -16.97 5.66
C GLU A 53 27.03 -16.92 5.60
N LYS A 54 27.61 -16.40 4.51
CA LYS A 54 29.06 -16.22 4.36
C LYS A 54 29.62 -15.14 5.30
N GLU A 55 28.86 -14.05 5.49
CA GLU A 55 29.29 -12.90 6.29
C GLU A 55 29.17 -13.18 7.79
N PHE A 56 28.10 -13.83 8.23
CA PHE A 56 27.76 -14.03 9.63
C PHE A 56 27.87 -15.49 10.11
N GLY A 57 28.18 -16.43 9.21
CA GLY A 57 28.42 -17.83 9.55
C GLY A 57 27.18 -18.66 9.87
N LYS A 58 25.98 -18.12 9.69
CA LYS A 58 24.69 -18.78 9.96
C LYS A 58 23.67 -18.40 8.89
N SER A 59 22.87 -19.36 8.45
CA SER A 59 21.75 -19.06 7.54
C SER A 59 20.77 -18.07 8.17
N PRO A 60 20.42 -16.98 7.46
CA PRO A 60 19.49 -15.98 7.99
C PRO A 60 18.04 -16.46 8.03
N ILE A 61 17.66 -17.48 7.27
CA ILE A 61 16.28 -17.87 6.98
C ILE A 61 15.94 -19.18 7.69
N GLU A 62 14.83 -19.19 8.43
CA GLU A 62 14.23 -20.41 8.96
C GLU A 62 13.37 -21.10 7.91
N TYR A 63 12.46 -20.37 7.27
CA TYR A 63 11.69 -20.86 6.14
C TYR A 63 11.30 -19.74 5.18
N VAL A 64 10.96 -20.15 3.97
CA VAL A 64 10.47 -19.27 2.93
C VAL A 64 9.30 -19.91 2.21
N LEU A 65 8.27 -19.13 1.92
CA LEU A 65 7.10 -19.55 1.17
C LEU A 65 6.88 -18.62 -0.01
N TYR A 66 6.76 -19.20 -1.21
CA TYR A 66 6.39 -18.48 -2.43
C TYR A 66 4.96 -18.80 -2.81
N GLN A 67 4.21 -17.81 -3.24
CA GLN A 67 2.82 -17.96 -3.65
C GLN A 67 2.58 -17.26 -4.98
N VAL A 68 1.87 -17.94 -5.88
CA VAL A 68 1.33 -17.37 -7.12
C VAL A 68 -0.17 -17.56 -7.10
N GLY A 69 -0.92 -16.49 -7.35
CA GLY A 69 -2.38 -16.50 -7.25
C GLY A 69 -2.90 -15.76 -6.01
N GLY A 70 -2.18 -14.75 -5.55
CA GLY A 70 -2.57 -13.90 -4.44
C GLY A 70 -1.40 -13.27 -3.71
N ASN A 71 -1.68 -12.32 -2.84
CA ASN A 71 -0.71 -11.72 -1.93
C ASN A 71 -0.73 -12.43 -0.57
N SER A 72 0.35 -12.29 0.19
CA SER A 72 0.50 -12.84 1.54
C SER A 72 0.18 -11.78 2.59
N ARG A 73 -0.56 -12.17 3.63
CA ARG A 73 -0.95 -11.34 4.79
C ARG A 73 -1.79 -10.12 4.44
N ARG A 74 -1.27 -9.18 3.66
CA ARG A 74 -1.93 -7.94 3.24
C ARG A 74 -1.90 -7.83 1.72
N VAL A 75 -3.02 -7.48 1.12
CA VAL A 75 -3.06 -7.11 -0.29
C VAL A 75 -2.36 -5.76 -0.47
N ILE A 76 -1.58 -5.63 -1.54
CA ILE A 76 -0.97 -4.35 -1.91
C ILE A 76 -2.07 -3.31 -2.08
N SER A 77 -1.85 -2.12 -1.55
CA SER A 77 -2.81 -1.02 -1.61
C SER A 77 -3.17 -0.69 -3.06
N GLY A 78 -4.46 -0.56 -3.35
CA GLY A 78 -4.96 -0.31 -4.70
C GLY A 78 -5.05 -1.54 -5.61
N GLN A 79 -4.65 -2.73 -5.17
CA GLN A 79 -4.67 -3.96 -5.97
C GLN A 79 -5.79 -4.95 -5.56
N GLU A 80 -6.75 -4.51 -4.75
CA GLU A 80 -7.79 -5.37 -4.17
C GLU A 80 -8.72 -5.99 -5.22
N ALA A 81 -8.91 -5.34 -6.37
CA ALA A 81 -9.76 -5.80 -7.46
C ALA A 81 -8.98 -6.54 -8.58
N LYS A 82 -7.66 -6.70 -8.43
CA LYS A 82 -6.83 -7.33 -9.47
C LYS A 82 -7.06 -8.85 -9.52
N ASP A 83 -6.94 -9.42 -10.73
CA ASP A 83 -7.00 -10.87 -10.94
C ASP A 83 -5.93 -11.56 -10.11
N LEU A 84 -6.31 -12.64 -9.43
CA LEU A 84 -5.40 -13.39 -8.58
C LEU A 84 -4.19 -13.95 -9.35
N ASP A 85 -4.36 -14.31 -10.62
CA ASP A 85 -3.28 -14.80 -11.46
C ASP A 85 -2.19 -13.76 -11.76
N LEU A 86 -2.47 -12.47 -11.49
CA LEU A 86 -1.53 -11.36 -11.61
C LEU A 86 -0.88 -10.98 -10.29
N LEU A 87 -1.21 -11.67 -9.21
CA LEU A 87 -0.69 -11.43 -7.87
C LEU A 87 0.25 -12.54 -7.43
N GLY A 88 1.31 -12.17 -6.77
CA GLY A 88 2.22 -13.13 -6.14
C GLY A 88 2.76 -12.60 -4.82
N ALA A 89 3.33 -13.51 -4.05
CA ALA A 89 3.85 -13.22 -2.73
C ALA A 89 5.07 -14.06 -2.37
N LEU A 90 5.83 -13.50 -1.45
CA LEU A 90 6.93 -14.11 -0.75
C LEU A 90 6.72 -13.89 0.75
N SER A 91 6.82 -14.93 1.54
CA SER A 91 6.87 -14.83 3.00
C SER A 91 8.19 -15.44 3.48
N ILE A 92 8.97 -14.67 4.21
CA ILE A 92 10.25 -15.08 4.79
C ILE A 92 10.10 -15.03 6.30
N GLU A 93 10.60 -16.04 6.99
CA GLU A 93 10.87 -16.01 8.42
C GLU A 93 12.36 -16.05 8.63
N LEU A 94 12.90 -14.97 9.21
CA LEU A 94 14.30 -14.91 9.62
C LEU A 94 14.47 -15.58 10.98
N ILE A 95 15.69 -16.01 11.28
CA ILE A 95 16.06 -16.44 12.64
C ILE A 95 15.80 -15.31 13.63
N ASP A 96 15.60 -15.67 14.91
CA ASP A 96 15.33 -14.72 15.98
C ASP A 96 16.29 -13.53 15.99
N ALA A 97 15.77 -12.33 16.30
CA ALA A 97 16.54 -11.09 16.33
C ALA A 97 17.76 -11.18 17.26
N ASP A 98 17.65 -11.87 18.39
CA ASP A 98 18.74 -12.08 19.35
C ASP A 98 19.87 -12.98 18.80
N LEU A 99 19.61 -13.72 17.73
CA LEU A 99 20.56 -14.66 17.11
C LEU A 99 21.26 -14.09 15.88
N ARG A 100 20.97 -12.86 15.50
CA ARG A 100 21.52 -12.22 14.30
C ARG A 100 22.06 -10.82 14.59
N PRO A 101 23.24 -10.44 14.04
CA PRO A 101 23.85 -9.14 14.27
C PRO A 101 23.37 -8.06 13.27
N TYR A 102 22.25 -8.28 12.59
CA TYR A 102 21.68 -7.38 11.60
C TYR A 102 20.17 -7.28 11.77
N SER A 103 19.59 -6.15 11.37
CA SER A 103 18.15 -5.94 11.42
C SER A 103 17.42 -6.58 10.23
N SER A 104 16.13 -6.88 10.40
CA SER A 104 15.25 -7.30 9.32
C SER A 104 15.10 -6.20 8.25
N TYR A 105 15.19 -4.94 8.63
CA TYR A 105 15.18 -3.80 7.71
C TYR A 105 16.37 -3.82 6.76
N LYS A 106 17.57 -4.10 7.28
CA LYS A 106 18.77 -4.25 6.45
C LYS A 106 18.65 -5.42 5.47
N PHE A 107 18.08 -6.54 5.93
CA PHE A 107 17.83 -7.68 5.06
C PHE A 107 16.83 -7.34 3.94
N ILE A 108 15.76 -6.58 4.25
CA ILE A 108 14.78 -6.10 3.26
C ILE A 108 15.45 -5.18 2.24
N ALA A 109 16.28 -4.25 2.67
CA ALA A 109 16.99 -3.33 1.78
C ALA A 109 17.88 -4.11 0.79
N ASP A 110 18.73 -5.02 1.30
CA ASP A 110 19.58 -5.88 0.46
C ASP A 110 18.74 -6.76 -0.50
N LEU A 111 17.57 -7.24 -0.06
CA LEU A 111 16.66 -8.02 -0.90
C LEU A 111 16.03 -7.18 -2.01
N GLN A 112 15.60 -5.96 -1.69
CA GLN A 112 15.06 -5.03 -2.69
C GLN A 112 16.09 -4.72 -3.79
N ASP A 113 17.33 -4.53 -3.41
CA ASP A 113 18.44 -4.26 -4.35
C ASP A 113 18.80 -5.48 -5.20
N ALA A 114 18.65 -6.70 -4.67
CA ALA A 114 18.96 -7.94 -5.36
C ALA A 114 17.88 -8.36 -6.38
N VAL A 115 16.63 -7.91 -6.21
CA VAL A 115 15.51 -8.28 -7.08
C VAL A 115 15.55 -7.52 -8.40
N ARG A 116 15.57 -8.26 -9.49
CA ARG A 116 15.45 -7.73 -10.85
C ARG A 116 13.98 -7.55 -11.21
N ARG A 117 13.60 -6.35 -11.59
CA ARG A 117 12.21 -6.04 -11.93
C ARG A 117 11.86 -6.64 -13.29
N HIS A 118 10.81 -7.47 -13.32
CA HIS A 118 10.24 -7.97 -14.55
C HIS A 118 9.62 -6.82 -15.37
N PRO A 119 9.71 -6.79 -16.73
CA PRO A 119 9.12 -5.72 -17.55
C PRO A 119 7.60 -5.52 -17.34
N MET A 120 6.89 -6.59 -17.00
CA MET A 120 5.45 -6.57 -16.72
C MET A 120 5.12 -6.36 -15.24
N LEU A 121 6.10 -6.04 -14.40
CA LEU A 121 5.89 -5.76 -12.99
C LEU A 121 5.30 -4.35 -12.82
N GLU A 122 4.15 -4.24 -12.16
CA GLU A 122 3.56 -2.95 -11.80
C GLU A 122 4.08 -2.44 -10.46
N VAL A 123 4.00 -3.28 -9.44
CA VAL A 123 4.42 -2.92 -8.09
C VAL A 123 4.98 -4.11 -7.35
N ILE A 124 6.01 -3.86 -6.56
CA ILE A 124 6.58 -4.81 -5.60
C ILE A 124 6.77 -4.09 -4.27
N SER A 125 6.41 -4.75 -3.19
CA SER A 125 6.41 -4.17 -1.85
C SER A 125 6.95 -5.20 -0.86
N PHE A 126 8.03 -4.84 -0.17
CA PHE A 126 8.58 -5.61 0.94
C PHE A 126 8.28 -4.91 2.25
N ARG A 127 7.70 -5.65 3.18
CA ARG A 127 7.30 -5.13 4.49
C ARG A 127 7.71 -6.04 5.60
N ASN A 128 8.12 -5.43 6.69
CA ASN A 128 8.33 -6.12 7.94
C ASN A 128 7.00 -6.37 8.67
N TRP A 129 6.95 -7.37 9.52
CA TRP A 129 5.86 -7.51 10.47
C TRP A 129 6.08 -6.53 11.62
N ALA A 130 5.18 -5.58 11.78
CA ALA A 130 5.13 -4.70 12.93
C ALA A 130 3.92 -5.05 13.80
N SER A 131 4.11 -5.10 15.11
CA SER A 131 3.03 -5.20 16.08
C SER A 131 2.80 -3.82 16.71
N GLY A 132 1.56 -3.35 16.76
CA GLY A 132 1.27 -2.04 17.35
C GLY A 132 0.06 -1.36 16.76
N PRO A 133 -0.09 -0.04 16.94
CA PRO A 133 -1.15 0.72 16.29
C PRO A 133 -1.06 0.49 14.79
N GLY A 134 -2.16 -0.01 14.20
CA GLY A 134 -2.20 -0.64 12.89
C GLY A 134 -2.12 0.31 11.69
N SER A 135 -1.14 1.19 11.65
CA SER A 135 -0.92 2.11 10.53
C SER A 135 0.49 2.00 10.01
N ASP A 136 0.66 2.25 8.71
CA ASP A 136 1.96 2.37 8.09
C ASP A 136 2.76 3.50 8.76
N SER A 137 4.06 3.33 8.92
CA SER A 137 4.94 4.34 9.51
C SER A 137 4.96 5.62 8.67
N LEU A 138 4.81 5.48 7.35
CA LEU A 138 4.63 6.55 6.39
C LEU A 138 3.28 6.41 5.70
N ASP A 139 2.40 7.38 5.85
CA ASP A 139 1.14 7.53 5.10
C ASP A 139 0.96 9.00 4.75
N ILE A 140 1.04 9.32 3.47
CA ILE A 140 0.87 10.68 2.95
C ILE A 140 -0.29 10.66 1.97
N ARG A 141 -1.26 11.53 2.19
CA ARG A 141 -2.48 11.64 1.41
C ARG A 141 -2.47 12.88 0.56
N PHE A 142 -2.84 12.74 -0.70
CA PHE A 142 -3.07 13.86 -1.60
C PHE A 142 -4.55 13.98 -1.93
N TYR A 143 -5.05 15.21 -2.01
CA TYR A 143 -6.43 15.56 -2.33
C TYR A 143 -6.52 16.90 -3.05
N GLY A 144 -7.73 17.27 -3.52
CA GLY A 144 -7.98 18.57 -4.15
C GLY A 144 -7.90 18.58 -5.67
N ALA A 145 -7.66 17.43 -6.32
CA ALA A 145 -7.59 17.32 -7.77
C ALA A 145 -8.32 16.05 -8.27
N ASN A 146 -8.37 15.86 -9.58
CA ASN A 146 -8.90 14.64 -10.18
C ASN A 146 -7.95 13.45 -10.04
N SER A 147 -8.43 12.22 -10.32
CA SER A 147 -7.66 10.98 -10.16
C SER A 147 -6.33 10.99 -10.91
N GLU A 148 -6.27 11.54 -12.12
CA GLU A 148 -5.06 11.55 -12.94
C GLU A 148 -3.98 12.44 -12.34
N VAL A 149 -4.36 13.61 -11.84
CA VAL A 149 -3.43 14.54 -11.19
C VAL A 149 -2.97 13.98 -9.85
N LEU A 150 -3.90 13.42 -9.06
CA LEU A 150 -3.57 12.76 -7.79
C LEU A 150 -2.60 11.60 -8.02
N LYS A 151 -2.82 10.78 -9.07
CA LYS A 151 -1.91 9.68 -9.40
C LYS A 151 -0.51 10.16 -9.77
N LYS A 152 -0.41 11.23 -10.60
CA LYS A 152 0.90 11.83 -10.94
C LYS A 152 1.63 12.38 -9.71
N SER A 153 0.90 12.99 -8.78
CA SER A 153 1.45 13.47 -7.51
C SER A 153 1.99 12.32 -6.66
N ALA A 154 1.23 11.21 -6.58
CA ALA A 154 1.65 10.00 -5.87
C ALA A 154 2.90 9.36 -6.50
N GLU A 155 2.96 9.25 -7.84
CA GLU A 155 4.14 8.75 -8.53
C GLU A 155 5.37 9.63 -8.29
N SER A 156 5.21 10.95 -8.29
CA SER A 156 6.29 11.89 -7.97
C SER A 156 6.81 11.68 -6.54
N LEU A 157 5.91 11.46 -5.58
CA LEU A 157 6.29 11.15 -4.20
C LEU A 157 7.00 9.80 -4.10
N LYS A 158 6.49 8.75 -4.75
CA LYS A 158 7.13 7.41 -4.76
C LYS A 158 8.56 7.49 -5.29
N VAL A 159 8.79 8.22 -6.40
CA VAL A 159 10.13 8.44 -6.95
C VAL A 159 11.04 9.17 -5.96
N ALA A 160 10.51 10.12 -5.19
CA ALA A 160 11.27 10.81 -4.16
C ALA A 160 11.61 9.87 -2.99
N LEU A 161 10.65 9.05 -2.55
CA LEU A 161 10.83 8.09 -1.44
C LEU A 161 11.84 6.98 -1.76
N LEU A 162 11.89 6.51 -2.99
CA LEU A 162 12.85 5.50 -3.43
C LEU A 162 14.33 5.95 -3.36
N LYS A 163 14.59 7.24 -3.10
CA LYS A 163 15.96 7.74 -2.88
C LYS A 163 16.49 7.48 -1.48
N TYR A 164 15.60 7.15 -0.54
CA TYR A 164 15.96 6.86 0.84
C TYR A 164 16.07 5.35 1.03
N PRO A 165 17.27 4.82 1.32
CA PRO A 165 17.47 3.37 1.51
C PRO A 165 16.73 2.82 2.75
N GLU A 166 16.37 3.69 3.69
CA GLU A 166 15.60 3.35 4.88
C GLU A 166 14.10 3.16 4.60
N VAL A 167 13.64 3.56 3.39
CA VAL A 167 12.21 3.47 3.02
C VAL A 167 11.97 2.20 2.22
N SER A 168 10.99 1.42 2.65
CA SER A 168 10.55 0.19 1.97
C SER A 168 9.04 0.13 1.81
N GLY A 169 8.54 -0.84 1.06
CA GLY A 169 7.12 -1.12 0.93
C GLY A 169 6.29 0.05 0.40
N VAL A 170 6.85 0.86 -0.51
CA VAL A 170 6.18 2.06 -1.04
C VAL A 170 5.07 1.65 -1.99
N GLU A 171 3.84 1.96 -1.61
CA GLU A 171 2.62 1.65 -2.34
C GLU A 171 1.74 2.90 -2.47
N ASP A 172 0.81 2.90 -3.42
CA ASP A 172 -0.26 3.89 -3.45
C ASP A 172 -1.63 3.23 -3.60
N SER A 173 -2.66 3.93 -3.17
CA SER A 173 -4.03 3.40 -3.13
C SER A 173 -4.78 3.48 -4.45
N LEU A 174 -4.13 3.89 -5.54
CA LEU A 174 -4.75 4.06 -6.85
C LEU A 174 -3.89 3.35 -7.91
N SER A 175 -4.20 2.08 -8.19
CA SER A 175 -3.51 1.34 -9.24
C SER A 175 -3.82 1.91 -10.62
N TYR A 176 -2.83 1.82 -11.53
CA TYR A 176 -3.12 1.95 -12.95
C TYR A 176 -3.93 0.74 -13.40
N ASP A 177 -5.14 1.01 -13.85
CA ASP A 177 -5.99 -0.03 -14.39
C ASP A 177 -5.79 -0.26 -15.87
N LYS A 178 -6.54 -1.25 -16.32
CA LYS A 178 -6.63 -1.61 -17.72
C LYS A 178 -7.01 -0.40 -18.56
N GLU A 179 -6.47 -0.34 -19.75
CA GLU A 179 -7.01 0.50 -20.79
C GLU A 179 -8.49 0.18 -20.99
N GLU A 180 -9.35 1.15 -20.72
CA GLU A 180 -10.80 1.05 -20.93
C GLU A 180 -11.13 1.50 -22.34
N LEU A 181 -11.75 0.61 -23.10
CA LEU A 181 -12.33 0.95 -24.38
C LEU A 181 -13.79 1.38 -24.15
N ILE A 182 -14.04 2.67 -24.23
CA ILE A 182 -15.39 3.23 -24.17
C ILE A 182 -15.97 3.16 -25.56
N LEU A 183 -17.08 2.42 -25.69
CA LEU A 183 -17.76 2.22 -26.96
C LEU A 183 -19.03 3.05 -27.01
N ASP A 184 -19.14 3.92 -28.02
CA ASP A 184 -20.37 4.65 -28.34
C ASP A 184 -20.91 4.21 -29.70
N LEU A 185 -22.25 4.16 -29.83
CA LEU A 185 -22.90 3.80 -31.11
C LEU A 185 -22.76 4.93 -32.13
N THR A 186 -22.30 4.54 -33.32
CA THR A 186 -22.38 5.44 -34.47
C THR A 186 -23.82 5.68 -34.91
N PRO A 187 -24.12 6.78 -35.66
CA PRO A 187 -25.44 6.96 -36.27
C PRO A 187 -25.88 5.78 -37.16
N GLN A 188 -24.91 5.13 -37.83
CA GLN A 188 -25.15 3.91 -38.61
C GLN A 188 -25.55 2.74 -37.72
N GLY A 189 -24.89 2.54 -36.59
CA GLY A 189 -25.24 1.49 -35.62
C GLY A 189 -26.66 1.66 -35.07
N GLN A 190 -27.04 2.91 -34.77
CA GLN A 190 -28.40 3.24 -34.34
C GLN A 190 -29.43 2.97 -35.44
N ALA A 191 -29.14 3.34 -36.68
CA ALA A 191 -30.02 3.10 -37.83
C ALA A 191 -30.23 1.61 -38.15
N LEU A 192 -29.25 0.77 -37.84
CA LEU A 192 -29.28 -0.70 -37.97
C LEU A 192 -30.03 -1.37 -36.80
N GLY A 193 -30.49 -0.59 -35.81
CA GLY A 193 -31.32 -1.06 -34.70
C GLY A 193 -30.51 -1.57 -33.51
N PHE A 194 -29.21 -1.30 -33.43
CA PHE A 194 -28.40 -1.64 -32.25
C PHE A 194 -28.67 -0.68 -31.10
N SER A 195 -28.68 -1.21 -29.88
CA SER A 195 -28.72 -0.43 -28.66
C SER A 195 -27.44 -0.66 -27.85
N ILE A 196 -27.03 0.32 -27.07
CA ILE A 196 -25.82 0.23 -26.19
C ILE A 196 -25.96 -0.92 -25.18
N GLY A 197 -27.18 -1.16 -24.66
CA GLY A 197 -27.43 -2.23 -23.69
C GLY A 197 -27.26 -3.63 -24.30
N GLU A 198 -27.82 -3.86 -25.51
CA GLU A 198 -27.68 -5.12 -26.24
C GLU A 198 -26.22 -5.35 -26.65
N LEU A 199 -25.54 -4.30 -27.14
CA LEU A 199 -24.12 -4.35 -27.48
C LEU A 199 -23.29 -4.77 -26.27
N GLY A 200 -23.51 -4.13 -25.13
CA GLY A 200 -22.83 -4.45 -23.88
C GLY A 200 -23.05 -5.89 -23.42
N GLN A 201 -24.28 -6.41 -23.57
CA GLN A 201 -24.60 -7.81 -23.25
C GLN A 201 -23.86 -8.78 -24.17
N VAL A 202 -23.93 -8.57 -25.48
CA VAL A 202 -23.28 -9.44 -26.48
C VAL A 202 -21.75 -9.45 -26.29
N LEU A 203 -21.14 -8.27 -26.05
CA LEU A 203 -19.69 -8.19 -25.81
C LEU A 203 -19.29 -8.85 -24.50
N ARG A 204 -20.07 -8.66 -23.42
CA ARG A 204 -19.83 -9.34 -22.15
C ARG A 204 -19.85 -10.86 -22.31
N ASP A 205 -20.84 -11.39 -22.99
CA ASP A 205 -21.01 -12.83 -23.20
C ASP A 205 -19.89 -13.40 -24.08
N ARG A 206 -19.42 -12.64 -25.07
CA ARG A 206 -18.29 -13.03 -25.89
C ARG A 206 -16.95 -12.99 -25.15
N LEU A 207 -16.68 -11.92 -24.40
CA LEU A 207 -15.38 -11.72 -23.74
C LEU A 207 -15.25 -12.55 -22.46
N ASN A 208 -16.31 -12.63 -21.64
CA ASN A 208 -16.30 -13.35 -20.37
C ASN A 208 -16.81 -14.79 -20.48
N GLY A 209 -17.43 -15.13 -21.61
CA GLY A 209 -18.13 -16.39 -21.80
C GLY A 209 -19.46 -16.45 -21.09
N ILE A 210 -20.23 -17.50 -21.41
CA ILE A 210 -21.58 -17.75 -20.89
C ILE A 210 -21.54 -18.95 -19.97
N GLU A 211 -22.05 -18.84 -18.75
CA GLU A 211 -22.30 -19.99 -17.88
C GLU A 211 -23.57 -20.70 -18.35
N ALA A 212 -23.38 -21.84 -19.02
CA ALA A 212 -24.47 -22.59 -19.63
C ALA A 212 -25.28 -23.36 -18.59
N VAL A 213 -24.64 -23.98 -17.60
CA VAL A 213 -25.27 -24.73 -16.52
C VAL A 213 -24.34 -24.87 -15.32
N THR A 214 -24.92 -24.82 -14.13
CA THR A 214 -24.27 -25.22 -12.87
C THR A 214 -24.96 -26.50 -12.37
N TYR A 215 -24.18 -27.53 -12.00
CA TYR A 215 -24.69 -28.79 -11.48
C TYR A 215 -23.87 -29.28 -10.28
N PRO A 216 -24.47 -30.08 -9.38
CA PRO A 216 -23.74 -30.66 -8.26
C PRO A 216 -22.78 -31.74 -8.74
N ASP A 217 -21.54 -31.68 -8.28
CA ASP A 217 -20.50 -32.69 -8.48
C ASP A 217 -19.99 -33.15 -7.10
N GLY A 218 -20.61 -34.17 -6.54
CA GLY A 218 -20.37 -34.59 -5.16
C GLY A 218 -20.72 -33.48 -4.16
N VAL A 219 -19.74 -33.08 -3.35
CA VAL A 219 -19.90 -32.00 -2.35
C VAL A 219 -19.61 -30.61 -2.92
N ARG A 220 -19.30 -30.47 -4.19
CA ARG A 220 -19.00 -29.22 -4.89
C ARG A 220 -20.00 -28.93 -5.99
N SER A 221 -20.05 -27.66 -6.40
CA SER A 221 -20.77 -27.24 -7.60
C SER A 221 -19.80 -27.17 -8.78
N ALA A 222 -20.12 -27.85 -9.88
CA ALA A 222 -19.41 -27.74 -11.14
C ALA A 222 -20.19 -26.81 -12.09
N LYS A 223 -19.45 -26.07 -12.94
CA LYS A 223 -20.02 -25.13 -13.90
C LYS A 223 -19.53 -25.47 -15.31
N ILE A 224 -20.46 -25.49 -16.26
CA ILE A 224 -20.13 -25.55 -17.69
C ILE A 224 -20.14 -24.12 -18.22
N LYS A 225 -18.99 -23.67 -18.69
CA LYS A 225 -18.82 -22.32 -19.25
C LYS A 225 -18.43 -22.44 -20.73
N VAL A 226 -19.13 -21.73 -21.58
CA VAL A 226 -18.80 -21.59 -23.00
C VAL A 226 -17.99 -20.34 -23.18
N ILE A 227 -16.78 -20.46 -23.65
CA ILE A 227 -15.82 -19.35 -23.83
C ILE A 227 -15.28 -19.35 -25.26
N ILE A 228 -14.93 -18.18 -25.76
CA ILE A 228 -14.13 -18.05 -26.98
C ILE A 228 -12.67 -18.37 -26.62
N PRO A 229 -11.96 -19.16 -27.43
CA PRO A 229 -10.54 -19.45 -27.18
C PRO A 229 -9.72 -18.17 -27.10
N SER A 230 -8.79 -18.10 -26.13
CA SER A 230 -8.00 -16.88 -25.86
C SER A 230 -7.11 -16.45 -27.03
N ASN A 231 -6.77 -17.36 -27.96
CA ASN A 231 -6.04 -17.03 -29.19
C ASN A 231 -6.90 -16.30 -30.24
N GLU A 232 -8.21 -16.27 -30.09
CA GLU A 232 -9.15 -15.50 -30.93
C GLU A 232 -9.50 -14.12 -30.32
N LEU A 233 -9.18 -13.91 -29.03
CA LEU A 233 -9.35 -12.63 -28.33
C LEU A 233 -8.09 -11.81 -28.47
N THR A 234 -7.81 -11.30 -29.66
CA THR A 234 -6.67 -10.46 -29.99
C THR A 234 -7.01 -8.98 -29.90
N SER A 235 -6.02 -8.09 -29.91
CA SER A 235 -6.23 -6.62 -29.82
C SER A 235 -7.08 -6.05 -30.97
N ASP A 236 -7.15 -6.75 -32.07
CA ASP A 236 -7.96 -6.43 -33.26
C ASP A 236 -9.40 -7.01 -33.20
N PHE A 237 -9.86 -7.42 -31.99
CA PHE A 237 -11.18 -8.04 -31.85
C PHE A 237 -12.33 -7.15 -32.31
N ILE A 238 -12.21 -5.83 -32.23
CA ILE A 238 -13.23 -4.86 -32.69
C ILE A 238 -13.41 -4.95 -34.21
N GLU A 239 -12.33 -5.07 -34.94
CA GLU A 239 -12.32 -5.16 -36.40
C GLU A 239 -12.80 -6.53 -36.91
N ARG A 240 -12.49 -7.58 -36.12
CA ARG A 240 -12.80 -8.97 -36.48
C ARG A 240 -14.17 -9.46 -35.97
N THR A 241 -14.79 -8.70 -35.08
CA THR A 241 -16.09 -9.07 -34.52
C THR A 241 -17.21 -8.60 -35.44
N PHE A 242 -18.06 -9.54 -35.86
CA PHE A 242 -19.28 -9.28 -36.60
C PHE A 242 -20.49 -9.49 -35.70
N LEU A 243 -21.44 -8.55 -35.76
CA LEU A 243 -22.71 -8.61 -35.05
C LEU A 243 -23.87 -8.69 -36.03
N ARG A 244 -24.93 -9.41 -35.66
CA ARG A 244 -26.09 -9.56 -36.49
C ARG A 244 -27.05 -8.42 -36.23
N ALA A 245 -27.34 -7.59 -37.25
CA ALA A 245 -28.33 -6.55 -37.21
C ALA A 245 -29.75 -7.12 -37.17
N GLN A 246 -30.73 -6.31 -36.80
CA GLN A 246 -32.16 -6.72 -36.77
C GLN A 246 -32.65 -7.15 -38.15
N GLY A 247 -32.09 -6.62 -39.23
CA GLY A 247 -32.37 -7.05 -40.61
C GLY A 247 -31.78 -8.41 -40.98
N GLY A 248 -30.97 -9.05 -40.12
CA GLY A 248 -30.36 -10.35 -40.33
C GLY A 248 -28.98 -10.29 -40.97
N GLU A 249 -28.49 -9.14 -41.36
CA GLU A 249 -27.17 -8.92 -41.95
C GLU A 249 -26.09 -8.92 -40.86
N TYR A 250 -24.88 -9.37 -41.22
CA TYR A 250 -23.70 -9.30 -40.32
C TYR A 250 -22.89 -8.04 -40.63
N VAL A 251 -22.70 -7.20 -39.64
CA VAL A 251 -22.00 -5.93 -39.74
C VAL A 251 -20.76 -5.95 -38.82
N PRO A 252 -19.58 -5.46 -39.28
CA PRO A 252 -18.41 -5.34 -38.41
C PRO A 252 -18.70 -4.43 -37.22
N LEU A 253 -18.17 -4.78 -36.06
CA LEU A 253 -18.31 -3.96 -34.85
C LEU A 253 -17.69 -2.57 -35.03
N SER A 254 -16.57 -2.49 -35.75
CA SER A 254 -15.90 -1.23 -36.10
C SER A 254 -16.78 -0.21 -36.86
N ASP A 255 -17.79 -0.67 -37.60
CA ASP A 255 -18.67 0.21 -38.38
C ASP A 255 -19.81 0.79 -37.53
N ILE A 256 -20.16 0.11 -36.44
CA ILE A 256 -21.33 0.46 -35.59
C ILE A 256 -20.92 1.13 -34.27
N VAL A 257 -19.62 1.15 -33.91
CA VAL A 257 -19.14 1.82 -32.70
C VAL A 257 -18.00 2.78 -32.98
N THR A 258 -17.93 3.85 -32.22
CA THR A 258 -16.73 4.66 -32.03
C THR A 258 -16.03 4.20 -30.75
N VAL A 259 -14.71 4.12 -30.77
CA VAL A 259 -13.89 3.64 -29.64
C VAL A 259 -13.07 4.80 -29.11
N ILE A 260 -13.22 5.07 -27.81
CA ILE A 260 -12.38 6.00 -27.08
C ILE A 260 -11.58 5.19 -26.06
N SER A 261 -10.25 5.18 -26.24
CA SER A 261 -9.37 4.58 -25.23
C SER A 261 -9.13 5.54 -24.08
N LYS A 262 -9.33 5.08 -22.86
CA LYS A 262 -9.03 5.80 -21.62
C LYS A 262 -8.30 4.88 -20.65
N ILE A 263 -7.33 5.43 -19.91
CA ILE A 263 -6.80 4.75 -18.74
C ILE A 263 -7.79 4.96 -17.61
N GLY A 264 -8.44 3.88 -17.16
CA GLY A 264 -9.40 3.89 -16.06
C GLY A 264 -8.73 3.66 -14.71
N PHE A 265 -9.47 3.93 -13.64
CA PHE A 265 -9.12 3.53 -12.29
C PHE A 265 -10.25 2.67 -11.74
N SER A 266 -9.98 1.41 -11.37
CA SER A 266 -11.01 0.47 -10.89
C SER A 266 -11.57 0.85 -9.52
N SER A 267 -10.82 1.56 -8.72
CA SER A 267 -11.26 2.05 -7.42
C SER A 267 -10.86 3.51 -7.18
N VAL A 268 -11.76 4.26 -6.55
CA VAL A 268 -11.50 5.64 -6.14
C VAL A 268 -11.84 5.76 -4.66
N LYS A 269 -10.84 6.00 -3.83
CA LYS A 269 -11.05 6.25 -2.40
C LYS A 269 -11.60 7.64 -2.15
N ARG A 270 -12.63 7.72 -1.31
CA ARG A 270 -13.16 8.98 -0.80
C ARG A 270 -13.29 8.92 0.71
N GLU A 271 -12.86 9.98 1.37
CA GLU A 271 -13.03 10.18 2.80
C GLU A 271 -13.81 11.47 3.00
N ASN A 272 -14.92 11.42 3.73
CA ASN A 272 -15.83 12.57 3.90
C ASN A 272 -16.27 13.21 2.56
N GLY A 273 -16.45 12.40 1.50
CA GLY A 273 -16.84 12.87 0.17
C GLY A 273 -15.67 13.42 -0.68
N ILE A 274 -14.51 13.65 -0.12
CA ILE A 274 -13.32 14.16 -0.82
C ILE A 274 -12.54 12.97 -1.40
N GLN A 275 -12.24 13.06 -2.69
CA GLN A 275 -11.39 12.08 -3.36
C GLN A 275 -9.94 12.27 -2.90
N LEU A 276 -9.29 11.17 -2.56
CA LEU A 276 -7.90 11.16 -2.11
C LEU A 276 -7.13 9.96 -2.66
N ILE A 277 -5.81 10.09 -2.67
CA ILE A 277 -4.86 9.01 -2.86
C ILE A 277 -3.92 8.98 -1.66
N SER A 278 -3.69 7.79 -1.10
CA SER A 278 -2.69 7.57 -0.07
C SER A 278 -1.44 6.94 -0.68
N VAL A 279 -0.28 7.48 -0.35
CA VAL A 279 1.02 6.85 -0.57
C VAL A 279 1.51 6.35 0.78
N THR A 280 1.67 5.04 0.89
CA THR A 280 2.09 4.38 2.13
C THR A 280 3.45 3.75 1.96
N GLY A 281 4.17 3.61 3.05
CA GLY A 281 5.48 2.98 3.09
C GLY A 281 5.91 2.67 4.52
N GLU A 282 7.02 1.98 4.66
CA GLU A 282 7.67 1.71 5.93
C GLU A 282 9.02 2.41 5.96
N ILE A 283 9.35 3.01 7.11
CA ILE A 283 10.67 3.55 7.38
C ILE A 283 11.35 2.61 8.38
N ALA A 284 12.62 2.28 8.12
CA ALA A 284 13.41 1.43 9.00
C ALA A 284 13.49 2.03 10.40
N GLU A 285 12.93 1.34 11.40
CA GLU A 285 12.81 1.85 12.76
C GLU A 285 14.12 1.75 13.57
N ASP A 286 15.12 1.09 13.05
CA ASP A 286 16.45 0.95 13.68
C ASP A 286 17.29 2.25 13.61
N ASN A 287 16.89 3.22 12.76
CA ASN A 287 17.59 4.51 12.60
C ASN A 287 16.66 5.71 12.86
N VAL A 288 16.49 6.09 14.13
CA VAL A 288 15.59 7.18 14.55
C VAL A 288 15.99 8.54 13.98
N ASP A 289 17.29 8.77 13.83
CA ASP A 289 17.80 10.04 13.30
C ASP A 289 17.47 10.18 11.81
N ALA A 290 17.54 9.07 11.06
CA ALA A 290 17.12 9.05 9.66
C ALA A 290 15.61 9.28 9.51
N ILE A 291 14.76 8.69 10.36
CA ILE A 291 13.31 8.92 10.33
C ILE A 291 13.00 10.41 10.45
N ALA A 292 13.55 11.07 11.47
CA ALA A 292 13.31 12.49 11.72
C ALA A 292 13.78 13.38 10.56
N GLU A 293 14.92 13.06 9.96
CA GLU A 293 15.44 13.80 8.81
C GLU A 293 14.61 13.58 7.55
N ILE A 294 14.17 12.32 7.27
CA ILE A 294 13.29 12.00 6.14
C ILE A 294 11.96 12.75 6.28
N GLU A 295 11.31 12.69 7.46
CA GLU A 295 10.05 13.40 7.69
C GLU A 295 10.20 14.90 7.51
N LYS A 296 11.29 15.49 7.99
CA LYS A 296 11.59 16.90 7.85
C LYS A 296 11.78 17.28 6.38
N GLN A 297 12.56 16.52 5.61
CA GLN A 297 12.78 16.76 4.18
C GLN A 297 11.48 16.62 3.39
N LEU A 298 10.65 15.63 3.72
CA LEU A 298 9.33 15.49 3.10
C LEU A 298 8.45 16.69 3.36
N ARG A 299 8.37 17.19 4.61
CA ARG A 299 7.54 18.36 4.98
C ARG A 299 8.02 19.67 4.39
N VAL A 300 9.34 19.87 4.31
CA VAL A 300 9.91 21.18 3.96
C VAL A 300 10.22 21.32 2.47
N GLU A 301 10.62 20.22 1.81
CA GLU A 301 11.10 20.27 0.44
C GLU A 301 10.22 19.50 -0.54
N VAL A 302 9.90 18.23 -0.24
CA VAL A 302 9.29 17.34 -1.23
C VAL A 302 7.81 17.65 -1.41
N LEU A 303 7.03 17.69 -0.33
CA LEU A 303 5.59 17.90 -0.38
C LEU A 303 5.22 19.29 -0.91
N PRO A 304 5.82 20.39 -0.44
CA PRO A 304 5.50 21.73 -0.97
C PRO A 304 5.77 21.85 -2.47
N LYS A 305 6.83 21.17 -2.96
CA LYS A 305 7.13 21.14 -4.38
C LYS A 305 6.06 20.38 -5.17
N ILE A 306 5.64 19.20 -4.71
CA ILE A 306 4.57 18.42 -5.35
C ILE A 306 3.25 19.20 -5.33
N GLU A 307 2.90 19.84 -4.22
CA GLU A 307 1.70 20.67 -4.10
C GLU A 307 1.71 21.82 -5.12
N GLN A 308 2.84 22.49 -5.29
CA GLN A 308 2.99 23.56 -6.26
C GLN A 308 2.94 23.06 -7.70
N ASP A 309 3.63 21.95 -8.01
CA ASP A 309 3.75 21.43 -9.37
C ASP A 309 2.42 20.85 -9.90
N PHE A 310 1.60 20.27 -9.03
CA PHE A 310 0.36 19.58 -9.40
C PHE A 310 -0.92 20.29 -8.92
N GLY A 311 -0.83 21.32 -8.09
CA GLY A 311 -2.00 22.02 -7.55
C GLY A 311 -2.84 21.14 -6.62
N VAL A 312 -2.21 20.27 -5.84
CA VAL A 312 -2.83 19.38 -4.86
C VAL A 312 -2.53 19.85 -3.45
N SER A 313 -3.26 19.32 -2.48
CA SER A 313 -2.93 19.46 -1.06
C SER A 313 -2.47 18.13 -0.50
N SER A 314 -1.52 18.15 0.43
CA SER A 314 -1.01 16.96 1.09
C SER A 314 -1.25 16.98 2.60
N GLU A 315 -1.41 15.81 3.20
CA GLU A 315 -1.55 15.62 4.64
C GLU A 315 -0.80 14.36 5.06
N PHE A 316 -0.03 14.46 6.15
CA PHE A 316 0.48 13.27 6.84
C PHE A 316 -0.66 12.58 7.58
N SER A 317 -0.74 11.28 7.43
CA SER A 317 -1.70 10.40 8.07
C SER A 317 -0.96 9.24 8.76
N GLY A 318 -1.65 8.14 9.03
CA GLY A 318 -1.02 6.96 9.60
C GLY A 318 -0.53 7.18 11.03
N LEU A 319 0.66 6.64 11.32
CA LEU A 319 1.25 6.69 12.66
C LEU A 319 1.54 8.12 13.12
N ALA A 320 2.05 8.97 12.25
CA ALA A 320 2.36 10.37 12.57
C ALA A 320 1.12 11.19 12.99
N LYS A 321 -0.03 10.94 12.36
CA LYS A 321 -1.29 11.57 12.77
C LYS A 321 -1.77 11.02 14.11
N GLN A 322 -1.73 9.69 14.29
CA GLN A 322 -2.11 9.05 15.56
C GLN A 322 -1.27 9.55 16.73
N GLU A 323 0.03 9.75 16.52
CA GLU A 323 0.92 10.36 17.51
C GLU A 323 0.49 11.78 17.87
N SER A 324 0.24 12.63 16.86
CA SER A 324 -0.20 14.01 17.06
C SER A 324 -1.51 14.09 17.81
N ASP A 325 -2.50 13.27 17.42
CA ASP A 325 -3.82 13.20 18.06
C ASP A 325 -3.70 12.70 19.52
N PHE A 326 -2.91 11.64 19.75
CA PHE A 326 -2.62 11.14 21.09
C PHE A 326 -1.96 12.19 21.99
N LEU A 327 -0.96 12.91 21.47
CA LEU A 327 -0.27 13.95 22.25
C LEU A 327 -1.23 15.10 22.62
N ALA A 328 -2.11 15.49 21.70
CA ALA A 328 -3.12 16.50 21.96
C ALA A 328 -4.12 16.03 23.05
N ASP A 329 -4.63 14.82 22.95
CA ASP A 329 -5.52 14.22 23.92
C ASP A 329 -4.83 14.02 25.27
N ALA A 330 -3.57 13.58 25.29
CA ALA A 330 -2.77 13.40 26.49
C ALA A 330 -2.52 14.73 27.22
N GLN A 331 -2.25 15.81 26.48
CA GLN A 331 -2.13 17.16 27.08
C GLN A 331 -3.42 17.57 27.78
N PHE A 332 -4.56 17.42 27.11
CA PHE A 332 -5.87 17.75 27.68
C PHE A 332 -6.21 16.90 28.92
N ALA A 333 -5.99 15.58 28.82
CA ALA A 333 -6.18 14.65 29.92
C ALA A 333 -5.27 14.98 31.11
N THR A 334 -4.01 15.35 30.87
CA THR A 334 -3.04 15.76 31.90
C THR A 334 -3.53 17.00 32.66
N ILE A 335 -3.99 18.03 31.92
CA ILE A 335 -4.52 19.25 32.56
C ILE A 335 -5.72 18.94 33.46
N ILE A 336 -6.69 18.15 32.95
CA ILE A 336 -7.86 17.74 33.73
C ILE A 336 -7.44 16.95 34.98
N SER A 337 -6.52 15.99 34.81
CA SER A 337 -6.00 15.20 35.93
C SER A 337 -5.30 16.06 36.98
N MET A 338 -4.48 17.02 36.57
CA MET A 338 -3.81 17.96 37.48
C MET A 338 -4.81 18.79 38.28
N VAL A 339 -5.85 19.31 37.59
CA VAL A 339 -6.94 20.03 38.27
C VAL A 339 -7.69 19.13 39.26
N GLY A 340 -8.03 17.90 38.86
CA GLY A 340 -8.70 16.93 39.71
C GLY A 340 -7.87 16.57 40.95
N ILE A 341 -6.57 16.31 40.77
CA ILE A 341 -5.64 16.04 41.88
C ILE A 341 -5.56 17.25 42.82
N PHE A 342 -5.41 18.47 42.23
CA PHE A 342 -5.36 19.71 43.00
C PHE A 342 -6.61 19.86 43.88
N LEU A 343 -7.80 19.75 43.31
CA LEU A 343 -9.07 19.87 44.03
C LEU A 343 -9.22 18.81 45.14
N THR A 344 -8.85 17.56 44.85
CA THR A 344 -8.88 16.48 45.84
C THR A 344 -7.94 16.76 47.00
N LEU A 345 -6.72 17.22 46.69
CA LEU A 345 -5.76 17.60 47.75
C LEU A 345 -6.22 18.82 48.54
N CYS A 346 -6.86 19.83 47.90
CA CYS A 346 -7.46 20.97 48.61
C CYS A 346 -8.50 20.50 49.62
N TRP A 347 -9.33 19.54 49.23
CA TRP A 347 -10.35 18.96 50.15
C TRP A 347 -9.71 18.20 51.30
N VAL A 348 -8.74 17.32 51.01
CA VAL A 348 -8.04 16.51 52.06
C VAL A 348 -7.29 17.41 53.06
N PHE A 349 -6.59 18.42 52.58
CA PHE A 349 -5.76 19.29 53.44
C PHE A 349 -6.49 20.52 53.96
N SER A 350 -7.75 20.73 53.57
CA SER A 350 -8.53 21.95 53.91
C SER A 350 -7.72 23.25 53.69
N SER A 351 -6.94 23.30 52.61
CA SER A 351 -5.99 24.39 52.30
C SER A 351 -5.74 24.49 50.79
N TRP A 352 -5.61 25.68 50.26
CA TRP A 352 -5.30 25.96 48.88
C TRP A 352 -3.80 25.98 48.59
N THR A 353 -2.96 26.25 49.57
CA THR A 353 -1.50 26.43 49.39
C THR A 353 -0.74 25.10 49.55
N ARG A 354 -1.15 24.20 50.43
CA ARG A 354 -0.48 22.92 50.66
C ARG A 354 -0.46 22.03 49.40
N PRO A 355 -1.55 21.88 48.64
CA PRO A 355 -1.57 21.13 47.41
C PRO A 355 -0.59 21.67 46.37
N LEU A 356 -0.45 22.99 46.24
CA LEU A 356 0.51 23.60 45.30
C LEU A 356 1.96 23.16 45.57
N VAL A 357 2.34 23.14 46.88
CA VAL A 357 3.71 22.72 47.24
C VAL A 357 3.92 21.22 46.94
N ILE A 358 2.90 20.37 47.14
CA ILE A 358 2.96 18.95 46.82
C ILE A 358 3.08 18.75 45.30
N MET A 359 2.28 19.45 44.52
CA MET A 359 2.28 19.33 43.07
C MET A 359 3.57 19.86 42.42
N LEU A 360 4.29 20.78 43.07
CA LEU A 360 5.62 21.24 42.61
C LEU A 360 6.68 20.12 42.59
N ILE A 361 6.41 18.96 43.24
CA ILE A 361 7.32 17.79 43.17
C ILE A 361 7.22 17.06 41.83
N ILE A 362 6.05 17.14 41.15
CA ILE A 362 5.81 16.42 39.90
C ILE A 362 6.87 16.75 38.76
N PRO A 363 7.21 18.02 38.51
CA PRO A 363 8.25 18.35 37.55
C PRO A 363 9.64 17.72 37.83
N PHE A 364 9.98 17.54 39.12
CA PHE A 364 11.26 16.91 39.47
C PHE A 364 11.28 15.41 39.13
N GLY A 365 10.13 14.74 39.21
CA GLY A 365 9.99 13.36 38.71
C GLY A 365 10.25 13.26 37.22
N LEU A 366 9.73 14.19 36.42
CA LEU A 366 9.98 14.27 34.98
C LEU A 366 11.48 14.47 34.66
N VAL A 367 12.16 15.36 35.40
CA VAL A 367 13.60 15.60 35.25
C VAL A 367 14.37 14.29 35.49
N GLY A 368 14.01 13.53 36.54
CA GLY A 368 14.64 12.25 36.84
C GLY A 368 14.44 11.22 35.72
N THR A 369 13.25 11.14 35.17
CA THR A 369 12.92 10.23 34.05
C THR A 369 13.72 10.61 32.80
N ILE A 370 13.73 11.87 32.40
CA ILE A 370 14.46 12.37 31.23
C ILE A 370 15.97 12.10 31.39
N TYR A 371 16.52 12.35 32.58
CA TYR A 371 17.93 12.09 32.84
C TYR A 371 18.25 10.58 32.78
N GLY A 372 17.38 9.73 33.31
CA GLY A 372 17.53 8.27 33.24
C GLY A 372 17.53 7.75 31.81
N HIS A 373 16.57 8.18 30.99
CA HIS A 373 16.49 7.81 29.55
C HIS A 373 17.74 8.27 28.80
N ASN A 374 18.19 9.51 29.01
CA ASN A 374 19.43 10.01 28.37
C ASN A 374 20.67 9.24 28.84
N ALA A 375 20.79 8.91 30.13
CA ALA A 375 21.94 8.20 30.66
C ALA A 375 22.06 6.76 30.15
N TRP A 376 20.96 6.13 29.78
CA TRP A 376 20.91 4.76 29.27
C TRP A 376 20.70 4.68 27.76
N ASP A 377 20.67 5.79 27.06
CA ASP A 377 20.43 5.91 25.61
C ASP A 377 19.15 5.14 25.17
N VAL A 378 18.13 5.17 26.01
CA VAL A 378 16.82 4.57 25.72
C VAL A 378 15.87 5.67 25.26
N PRO A 379 15.19 5.49 24.11
CA PRO A 379 14.24 6.48 23.59
C PRO A 379 12.98 6.63 24.43
#